data_201559b957037f41c64c1dec10ed186d
#
_entry.id   201559b957037f41c64c1dec10ed186d
#
_cell.length_a   1.000
_cell.length_b   1.000
_cell.length_c   1.000
_cell.angle_alpha   90.00
_cell.angle_beta   90.00
_cell.angle_gamma   90.00
#
_symmetry.space_group_name_H-M   'P 1'
#
loop_
_entity.id
_entity.type
_entity.pdbx_description
1 polymer ?
#
loop_
_entity_poly.entity_id
_entity_poly.type
_entity_poly.pdbx_seq_one_letter_code
_entity_poly.pdbx_strand_id
1 'polypeptide(L)'
;MRKKKGILITAVLACVVALGVGGYALAAQTGKKEVVQETKGGQTILPVLKVTEDREMVNQEVWEHFVSETKKGNPAGIRVEMVKKPKGNVETISTGLWHNVTFDGKLYHYTNGEINKTYRYLFRVHGTLPKAASSSTYDVLANEKYSFNDIGKSMYSNNSEDIVDFEFAHF
;
A
#
# COMPACT_ATOMS: atom_id res chain seq x y z
N MET A 1 30.42 55.03 -7.66
CA MET A 1 29.19 54.49 -8.25
C MET A 1 29.45 53.05 -8.69
N ARG A 2 28.99 52.03 -7.97
CA ARG A 2 29.11 50.61 -8.32
C ARG A 2 27.70 50.05 -8.51
N LYS A 3 27.36 49.72 -9.75
CA LYS A 3 26.09 49.08 -10.13
C LYS A 3 26.08 47.61 -9.69
N LYS A 4 25.12 47.23 -8.79
CA LYS A 4 24.83 45.84 -8.47
C LYS A 4 23.95 45.27 -9.57
N LYS A 5 24.45 44.20 -10.24
CA LYS A 5 23.64 43.41 -11.18
C LYS A 5 22.82 42.39 -10.37
N GLY A 6 21.53 42.52 -10.43
CA GLY A 6 20.60 41.55 -9.90
C GLY A 6 20.54 40.35 -10.86
N ILE A 7 20.71 39.13 -10.32
CA ILE A 7 20.50 37.87 -11.05
C ILE A 7 19.04 37.49 -10.89
N LEU A 8 18.32 37.54 -12.00
CA LEU A 8 16.94 37.07 -12.10
C LEU A 8 16.98 35.56 -12.31
N ILE A 9 16.59 34.77 -11.30
CA ILE A 9 16.43 33.34 -11.45
C ILE A 9 15.02 33.09 -11.98
N THR A 10 14.94 32.84 -13.28
CA THR A 10 13.69 32.43 -13.94
C THR A 10 13.52 30.94 -13.73
N ALA A 11 12.56 30.54 -12.88
CA ALA A 11 12.13 29.17 -12.75
C ALA A 11 11.34 28.78 -14.02
N VAL A 12 11.94 27.98 -14.87
CA VAL A 12 11.28 27.40 -16.04
C VAL A 12 10.53 26.15 -15.56
N LEU A 13 9.22 26.28 -15.49
CA LEU A 13 8.30 25.16 -15.29
C LEU A 13 8.19 24.43 -16.63
N ALA A 14 8.95 23.37 -16.81
CA ALA A 14 8.85 22.52 -17.99
C ALA A 14 7.76 21.48 -17.78
N CYS A 15 6.54 21.76 -18.27
CA CYS A 15 5.55 20.72 -18.53
C CYS A 15 5.98 19.92 -19.74
N VAL A 16 6.55 18.73 -19.53
CA VAL A 16 6.81 17.78 -20.62
C VAL A 16 5.57 16.91 -20.78
N VAL A 17 4.74 17.26 -21.75
CA VAL A 17 3.76 16.33 -22.34
C VAL A 17 4.55 15.52 -23.36
N ALA A 18 4.91 14.29 -23.02
CA ALA A 18 5.51 13.34 -23.97
C ALA A 18 4.45 12.33 -24.40
N LEU A 19 3.93 12.51 -25.58
CA LEU A 19 3.24 11.49 -26.37
C LEU A 19 4.29 10.51 -26.92
N GLY A 20 4.09 9.24 -26.65
CA GLY A 20 4.51 8.16 -27.56
C GLY A 20 5.90 7.56 -27.39
N VAL A 21 5.85 6.23 -27.27
CA VAL A 21 6.86 5.24 -27.68
C VAL A 21 8.20 5.19 -26.93
N GLY A 22 8.32 4.12 -26.12
CA GLY A 22 9.59 3.40 -25.90
C GLY A 22 10.77 4.22 -25.43
N GLY A 23 10.94 4.36 -24.13
CA GLY A 23 12.17 4.90 -23.58
C GLY A 23 12.50 4.20 -22.26
N TYR A 24 13.41 3.22 -22.32
CA TYR A 24 14.06 2.68 -21.13
C TYR A 24 14.96 3.76 -20.56
N ALA A 25 14.57 4.42 -19.49
CA ALA A 25 15.50 5.24 -18.72
C ALA A 25 16.37 4.30 -17.88
N LEU A 26 17.64 4.18 -18.24
CA LEU A 26 18.68 3.59 -17.40
C LEU A 26 18.89 4.47 -16.18
N ALA A 27 18.27 4.16 -15.05
CA ALA A 27 18.69 4.65 -13.75
C ALA A 27 19.77 3.71 -13.22
N ALA A 28 21.02 4.18 -13.25
CA ALA A 28 22.15 3.45 -12.74
C ALA A 28 22.20 3.51 -11.20
N GLN A 29 22.32 2.35 -10.59
CA GLN A 29 23.04 2.06 -9.34
C GLN A 29 22.64 2.79 -8.05
N THR A 30 21.59 2.30 -7.43
CA THR A 30 21.59 1.91 -6.00
C THR A 30 20.58 0.79 -5.88
N GLY A 31 20.92 -0.35 -5.24
CA GLY A 31 20.16 -1.62 -5.28
C GLY A 31 18.81 -1.65 -4.58
N LYS A 32 18.03 -0.58 -4.67
CA LYS A 32 16.60 -0.54 -4.35
C LYS A 32 15.84 -0.55 -5.66
N LYS A 33 15.14 -1.64 -5.95
CA LYS A 33 14.15 -1.67 -7.01
C LYS A 33 13.10 -0.59 -6.71
N GLU A 34 13.08 0.46 -7.52
CA GLU A 34 12.07 1.50 -7.45
C GLU A 34 10.74 0.87 -7.89
N VAL A 35 9.76 0.88 -7.00
CA VAL A 35 8.42 0.35 -7.28
C VAL A 35 7.66 1.46 -8.01
N VAL A 36 7.71 1.44 -9.33
CA VAL A 36 7.07 2.45 -10.18
C VAL A 36 5.65 2.01 -10.53
N GLN A 37 4.68 2.89 -10.39
CA GLN A 37 3.33 2.69 -10.95
C GLN A 37 3.43 2.84 -12.48
N GLU A 38 3.18 1.76 -13.21
CA GLU A 38 3.13 1.78 -14.67
C GLU A 38 1.71 2.15 -15.15
N THR A 39 1.62 3.02 -16.16
CA THR A 39 0.37 3.31 -16.84
C THR A 39 0.39 2.67 -18.22
N LYS A 40 -0.46 1.68 -18.45
CA LYS A 40 -0.60 1.00 -19.74
C LYS A 40 -2.04 1.20 -20.27
N GLY A 41 -2.15 1.85 -21.42
CA GLY A 41 -3.47 2.07 -22.04
C GLY A 41 -4.45 2.92 -21.23
N GLY A 42 -3.96 3.86 -20.40
CA GLY A 42 -4.79 4.71 -19.53
C GLY A 42 -5.23 4.06 -18.22
N GLN A 43 -4.88 2.79 -17.98
CA GLN A 43 -5.09 2.12 -16.68
C GLN A 43 -3.80 2.13 -15.88
N THR A 44 -3.89 2.58 -14.63
CA THR A 44 -2.79 2.49 -13.67
C THR A 44 -2.63 1.04 -13.25
N ILE A 45 -1.47 0.46 -13.55
CA ILE A 45 -1.11 -0.88 -13.07
C ILE A 45 -0.57 -0.72 -11.65
N LEU A 46 -1.27 -1.29 -10.69
CA LEU A 46 -0.84 -1.26 -9.31
C LEU A 46 0.30 -2.27 -9.09
N PRO A 47 1.36 -1.88 -8.35
CA PRO A 47 2.36 -2.83 -7.86
C PRO A 47 1.69 -3.95 -7.05
N VAL A 48 2.15 -5.18 -7.23
CA VAL A 48 1.54 -6.35 -6.59
C VAL A 48 2.32 -6.74 -5.35
N LEU A 49 1.69 -6.65 -4.18
CA LEU A 49 2.15 -7.24 -2.92
C LEU A 49 1.65 -8.69 -2.86
N LYS A 50 2.55 -9.64 -2.75
CA LYS A 50 2.22 -11.05 -2.57
C LYS A 50 2.29 -11.42 -1.10
N VAL A 51 1.21 -12.01 -0.57
CA VAL A 51 1.11 -12.45 0.83
C VAL A 51 0.74 -13.93 0.88
N THR A 52 1.42 -14.70 1.68
CA THR A 52 1.14 -16.13 1.84
C THR A 52 -0.06 -16.37 2.76
N GLU A 53 -0.58 -17.61 2.78
CA GLU A 53 -1.62 -18.05 3.72
C GLU A 53 -1.19 -17.88 5.19
N ASP A 54 0.13 -17.94 5.47
CA ASP A 54 0.71 -17.69 6.80
C ASP A 54 0.95 -16.19 7.08
N ARG A 55 0.44 -15.30 6.22
CA ARG A 55 0.58 -13.83 6.30
C ARG A 55 2.01 -13.30 6.14
N GLU A 56 2.89 -14.06 5.52
CA GLU A 56 4.23 -13.58 5.19
C GLU A 56 4.19 -12.79 3.88
N MET A 57 4.78 -11.60 3.87
CA MET A 57 4.97 -10.80 2.65
C MET A 57 6.16 -11.36 1.86
N VAL A 58 5.93 -11.76 0.61
CA VAL A 58 6.98 -12.30 -0.27
C VAL A 58 7.87 -11.19 -0.83
N ASN A 59 7.29 -10.02 -1.10
CA ASN A 59 7.96 -8.83 -1.65
C ASN A 59 7.62 -7.61 -0.80
N GLN A 60 8.11 -7.62 0.44
CA GLN A 60 7.84 -6.62 1.47
C GLN A 60 8.17 -5.18 1.03
N GLU A 61 9.13 -5.00 0.13
CA GLU A 61 9.52 -3.70 -0.41
C GLU A 61 8.36 -2.95 -1.09
N VAL A 62 7.40 -3.67 -1.67
CA VAL A 62 6.18 -3.08 -2.27
C VAL A 62 5.32 -2.43 -1.19
N TRP A 63 5.14 -3.11 -0.06
CA TRP A 63 4.41 -2.60 1.09
C TRP A 63 5.11 -1.39 1.72
N GLU A 64 6.41 -1.50 1.95
CA GLU A 64 7.21 -0.43 2.54
C GLU A 64 7.18 0.83 1.69
N HIS A 65 7.26 0.69 0.36
CA HIS A 65 7.15 1.81 -0.57
C HIS A 65 5.78 2.47 -0.49
N PHE A 66 4.69 1.70 -0.55
CA PHE A 66 3.32 2.19 -0.41
C PHE A 66 3.14 2.99 0.89
N VAL A 67 3.52 2.42 2.03
CA VAL A 67 3.43 3.10 3.33
C VAL A 67 4.29 4.36 3.40
N SER A 68 5.48 4.34 2.78
CA SER A 68 6.36 5.52 2.72
C SER A 68 5.71 6.66 1.94
N GLU A 69 5.10 6.38 0.79
CA GLU A 69 4.46 7.40 -0.03
C GLU A 69 3.20 7.97 0.63
N THR A 70 2.36 7.11 1.19
CA THR A 70 1.14 7.56 1.90
C THR A 70 1.47 8.44 3.13
N LYS A 71 2.55 8.13 3.86
CA LYS A 71 3.03 8.98 4.97
C LYS A 71 3.50 10.37 4.54
N LYS A 72 3.98 10.51 3.30
CA LYS A 72 4.34 11.81 2.71
C LYS A 72 3.13 12.57 2.18
N GLY A 73 1.95 11.95 2.16
CA GLY A 73 0.73 12.49 1.55
C GLY A 73 0.69 12.30 0.03
N ASN A 74 1.59 11.51 -0.56
CA ASN A 74 1.59 11.25 -1.98
C ASN A 74 0.55 10.18 -2.34
N PRO A 75 -0.21 10.35 -3.44
CA PRO A 75 -1.06 9.31 -3.97
C PRO A 75 -0.24 8.05 -4.29
N ALA A 76 -0.75 6.90 -3.86
CA ALA A 76 -0.10 5.61 -4.04
C ALA A 76 -1.14 4.48 -4.08
N GLY A 77 -0.76 3.32 -4.60
CA GLY A 77 -1.65 2.17 -4.61
C GLY A 77 -0.90 0.85 -4.75
N ILE A 78 -1.50 -0.20 -4.21
CA ILE A 78 -1.03 -1.57 -4.32
C ILE A 78 -2.22 -2.51 -4.60
N ARG A 79 -1.92 -3.60 -5.27
CA ARG A 79 -2.77 -4.78 -5.34
C ARG A 79 -2.17 -5.84 -4.41
N VAL A 80 -2.95 -6.31 -3.46
CA VAL A 80 -2.57 -7.40 -2.56
C VAL A 80 -3.11 -8.70 -3.12
N GLU A 81 -2.26 -9.69 -3.31
CA GLU A 81 -2.65 -11.02 -3.77
C GLU A 81 -2.24 -12.08 -2.77
N MET A 82 -3.18 -12.94 -2.38
CA MET A 82 -2.86 -14.12 -1.61
C MET A 82 -2.25 -15.20 -2.50
N VAL A 83 -1.13 -15.74 -2.08
CA VAL A 83 -0.37 -16.75 -2.82
C VAL A 83 -0.07 -17.96 -1.94
N LYS A 84 0.03 -19.12 -2.56
CA LYS A 84 0.55 -20.33 -1.90
C LYS A 84 2.06 -20.39 -2.04
N LYS A 85 2.77 -20.67 -0.94
CA LYS A 85 4.17 -21.08 -1.00
C LYS A 85 4.26 -22.45 -1.64
N PRO A 86 4.92 -22.60 -2.80
CA PRO A 86 5.13 -23.91 -3.36
C PRO A 86 6.14 -24.70 -2.52
N LYS A 87 5.99 -26.01 -2.50
CA LYS A 87 7.03 -26.91 -1.98
C LYS A 87 8.16 -26.97 -3.01
N GLY A 88 9.34 -26.45 -2.64
CA GLY A 88 10.53 -26.43 -3.51
C GLY A 88 10.76 -25.09 -4.23
N ASN A 89 11.55 -25.08 -5.31
CA ASN A 89 11.96 -23.88 -6.07
C ASN A 89 10.93 -23.43 -7.14
N VAL A 90 9.66 -23.68 -6.92
CA VAL A 90 8.58 -23.29 -7.85
C VAL A 90 8.10 -21.88 -7.52
N GLU A 91 7.67 -21.11 -8.53
CA GLU A 91 7.07 -19.78 -8.32
C GLU A 91 5.79 -19.85 -7.47
N THR A 92 5.49 -18.77 -6.74
CA THR A 92 4.28 -18.66 -5.95
C THR A 92 3.04 -18.74 -6.85
N ILE A 93 2.03 -19.50 -6.42
CA ILE A 93 0.78 -19.69 -7.17
C ILE A 93 -0.28 -18.78 -6.56
N SER A 94 -0.92 -17.92 -7.37
CA SER A 94 -2.05 -17.10 -6.93
C SER A 94 -3.23 -17.99 -6.51
N THR A 95 -3.85 -17.65 -5.39
CA THR A 95 -5.09 -18.31 -4.93
C THR A 95 -6.35 -17.76 -5.58
N GLY A 96 -6.22 -16.67 -6.35
CA GLY A 96 -7.34 -15.91 -6.90
C GLY A 96 -7.94 -14.90 -5.91
N LEU A 97 -7.52 -14.90 -4.65
CA LEU A 97 -7.94 -13.88 -3.67
C LEU A 97 -7.06 -12.65 -3.81
N TRP A 98 -7.70 -11.50 -3.92
CA TRP A 98 -7.00 -10.22 -4.06
C TRP A 98 -7.87 -9.05 -3.57
N HIS A 99 -7.21 -7.97 -3.22
CA HIS A 99 -7.82 -6.66 -3.05
C HIS A 99 -6.84 -5.55 -3.43
N ASN A 100 -7.37 -4.36 -3.70
CA ASN A 100 -6.55 -3.17 -3.91
C ASN A 100 -6.68 -2.25 -2.71
N VAL A 101 -5.57 -1.61 -2.36
CA VAL A 101 -5.52 -0.49 -1.42
C VAL A 101 -4.88 0.67 -2.14
N THR A 102 -5.61 1.78 -2.28
CA THR A 102 -5.09 3.01 -2.87
C THR A 102 -5.25 4.17 -1.90
N PHE A 103 -4.39 5.17 -2.02
CA PHE A 103 -4.44 6.41 -1.28
C PHE A 103 -4.42 7.57 -2.27
N ASP A 104 -5.39 8.47 -2.18
CA ASP A 104 -5.54 9.60 -3.11
C ASP A 104 -4.85 10.90 -2.66
N GLY A 105 -4.11 10.84 -1.55
CA GLY A 105 -3.51 11.98 -0.85
C GLY A 105 -4.30 12.45 0.38
N LYS A 106 -5.50 11.88 0.60
CA LYS A 106 -6.38 12.21 1.75
C LYS A 106 -7.01 10.99 2.39
N LEU A 107 -7.51 10.07 1.58
CA LEU A 107 -8.27 8.91 2.00
C LEU A 107 -7.71 7.63 1.39
N TYR A 108 -7.86 6.54 2.11
CA TYR A 108 -7.58 5.19 1.63
C TYR A 108 -8.84 4.59 1.03
N HIS A 109 -8.71 3.93 -0.11
CA HIS A 109 -9.78 3.21 -0.78
C HIS A 109 -9.42 1.73 -0.82
N TYR A 110 -10.32 0.89 -0.33
CA TYR A 110 -10.21 -0.56 -0.35
C TYR A 110 -11.21 -1.14 -1.34
N THR A 111 -10.77 -2.00 -2.25
CA THR A 111 -11.65 -2.67 -3.20
C THR A 111 -11.22 -4.12 -3.40
N ASN A 112 -12.16 -5.07 -3.41
CA ASN A 112 -11.92 -6.49 -3.69
C ASN A 112 -12.86 -7.07 -4.77
N GLY A 113 -13.38 -6.21 -5.65
CA GLY A 113 -14.33 -6.58 -6.71
C GLY A 113 -15.79 -6.41 -6.29
N GLU A 114 -16.17 -6.77 -5.07
CA GLU A 114 -17.53 -6.65 -4.52
C GLU A 114 -17.64 -5.49 -3.53
N ILE A 115 -16.61 -5.31 -2.72
CA ILE A 115 -16.55 -4.29 -1.67
C ILE A 115 -15.77 -3.09 -2.20
N ASN A 116 -16.33 -1.88 -1.96
CA ASN A 116 -15.66 -0.62 -2.18
C ASN A 116 -15.89 0.26 -0.96
N LYS A 117 -14.86 0.43 -0.14
CA LYS A 117 -14.90 1.20 1.10
C LYS A 117 -13.82 2.25 1.13
N THR A 118 -14.06 3.30 1.92
CA THR A 118 -13.12 4.43 2.08
C THR A 118 -12.81 4.63 3.54
N TYR A 119 -11.54 4.84 3.86
CA TYR A 119 -11.03 4.98 5.21
C TYR A 119 -10.12 6.20 5.37
N ARG A 120 -10.08 6.75 6.59
CA ARG A 120 -9.22 7.90 6.92
C ARG A 120 -7.82 7.50 7.30
N TYR A 121 -7.66 6.32 7.90
CA TYR A 121 -6.40 5.91 8.53
C TYR A 121 -5.95 4.55 8.04
N LEU A 122 -4.64 4.45 7.84
CA LEU A 122 -3.89 3.20 7.82
C LEU A 122 -2.97 3.22 9.03
N PHE A 123 -3.09 2.24 9.92
CA PHE A 123 -2.29 2.16 11.14
C PHE A 123 -1.98 0.71 11.51
N ARG A 124 -0.94 0.56 12.29
CA ARG A 124 -0.49 -0.75 12.76
C ARG A 124 -0.95 -0.99 14.19
N VAL A 125 -1.48 -2.17 14.45
CA VAL A 125 -1.80 -2.67 15.77
C VAL A 125 -0.98 -3.93 16.06
N HIS A 126 -0.55 -4.08 17.30
CA HIS A 126 0.23 -5.23 17.77
C HIS A 126 -0.28 -5.69 19.13
N GLY A 127 -0.38 -7.00 19.30
CA GLY A 127 -0.81 -7.59 20.58
C GLY A 127 -1.01 -9.10 20.48
N THR A 128 -1.54 -9.67 21.54
CA THR A 128 -1.86 -11.09 21.64
C THR A 128 -3.37 -11.26 21.73
N LEU A 129 -3.96 -12.00 20.79
CA LEU A 129 -5.38 -12.33 20.83
C LEU A 129 -5.69 -13.27 22.00
N PRO A 130 -6.91 -13.22 22.56
CA PRO A 130 -7.32 -14.16 23.59
C PRO A 130 -7.10 -15.61 23.11
N LYS A 131 -6.42 -16.41 23.93
CA LYS A 131 -6.07 -17.83 23.65
C LYS A 131 -5.04 -18.04 22.54
N ALA A 132 -4.42 -17.00 21.98
CA ALA A 132 -3.29 -17.16 21.06
C ALA A 132 -1.98 -17.39 21.83
N ALA A 133 -1.11 -18.25 21.27
CA ALA A 133 0.20 -18.55 21.87
C ALA A 133 1.25 -17.46 21.60
N SER A 134 1.00 -16.58 20.62
CA SER A 134 1.94 -15.55 20.18
C SER A 134 1.24 -14.23 19.88
N SER A 135 2.01 -13.15 19.89
CA SER A 135 1.55 -11.84 19.43
C SER A 135 1.44 -11.79 17.91
N SER A 136 0.53 -10.98 17.43
CA SER A 136 0.31 -10.72 16.02
C SER A 136 0.39 -9.22 15.74
N THR A 137 0.72 -8.88 14.49
CA THR A 137 0.75 -7.50 14.00
C THR A 137 -0.16 -7.41 12.79
N TYR A 138 -1.04 -6.41 12.79
CA TYR A 138 -1.95 -6.15 11.68
C TYR A 138 -1.81 -4.70 11.23
N ASP A 139 -1.82 -4.46 9.92
CA ASP A 139 -2.02 -3.16 9.33
C ASP A 139 -3.49 -3.02 8.96
N VAL A 140 -4.15 -1.98 9.49
CA VAL A 140 -5.59 -1.84 9.51
C VAL A 140 -6.00 -0.53 8.86
N LEU A 141 -7.04 -0.59 8.03
CA LEU A 141 -7.75 0.55 7.46
C LEU A 141 -9.02 0.78 8.28
N ALA A 142 -9.22 2.00 8.78
CA ALA A 142 -10.45 2.37 9.51
C ALA A 142 -10.70 3.88 9.49
N ASN A 143 -11.90 4.30 9.87
CA ASN A 143 -12.27 5.70 10.00
C ASN A 143 -11.90 6.30 11.36
N GLU A 144 -11.57 5.45 12.32
CA GLU A 144 -11.06 5.80 13.65
C GLU A 144 -9.85 4.93 13.97
N LYS A 145 -9.06 5.34 14.96
CA LYS A 145 -7.92 4.55 15.44
C LYS A 145 -8.37 3.63 16.56
N TYR A 146 -8.31 2.35 16.34
CA TYR A 146 -8.65 1.32 17.30
C TYR A 146 -7.40 0.70 17.92
N SER A 147 -7.51 0.26 19.16
CA SER A 147 -6.48 -0.57 19.79
C SER A 147 -6.52 -2.00 19.23
N PHE A 148 -5.44 -2.76 19.45
CA PHE A 148 -5.43 -4.19 19.14
C PHE A 148 -6.57 -4.95 19.83
N ASN A 149 -6.92 -4.53 21.04
CA ASN A 149 -7.98 -5.15 21.85
C ASN A 149 -9.37 -4.89 21.23
N ASP A 150 -9.62 -3.69 20.70
CA ASP A 150 -10.88 -3.35 20.04
C ASP A 150 -11.05 -4.17 18.75
N ILE A 151 -9.99 -4.27 17.94
CA ILE A 151 -9.97 -5.14 16.75
C ILE A 151 -10.23 -6.60 17.14
N GLY A 152 -9.52 -7.09 18.16
CA GLY A 152 -9.71 -8.46 18.65
C GLY A 152 -11.13 -8.73 19.16
N LYS A 153 -11.72 -7.80 19.90
CA LYS A 153 -13.12 -7.90 20.32
C LYS A 153 -14.06 -7.97 19.11
N SER A 154 -13.91 -7.04 18.16
CA SER A 154 -14.74 -7.01 16.95
C SER A 154 -14.69 -8.31 16.15
N MET A 155 -13.54 -8.98 16.10
CA MET A 155 -13.36 -10.26 15.37
C MET A 155 -14.06 -11.45 16.05
N TYR A 156 -14.20 -11.44 17.38
CA TYR A 156 -14.63 -12.61 18.15
C TYR A 156 -15.87 -12.39 19.01
N SER A 157 -16.38 -11.16 19.11
CA SER A 157 -17.59 -10.84 19.86
C SER A 157 -18.85 -11.12 19.02
N ASN A 158 -19.86 -11.63 19.67
CA ASN A 158 -21.22 -11.70 19.13
C ASN A 158 -22.06 -10.47 19.52
N ASN A 159 -21.50 -9.52 20.28
CA ASN A 159 -22.17 -8.29 20.68
C ASN A 159 -21.95 -7.21 19.63
N SER A 160 -23.04 -6.65 19.11
CA SER A 160 -22.97 -5.58 18.08
C SER A 160 -22.27 -4.30 18.56
N GLU A 161 -22.23 -4.03 19.86
CA GLU A 161 -21.51 -2.88 20.42
C GLU A 161 -19.99 -3.01 20.35
N ASP A 162 -19.49 -4.24 20.23
CA ASP A 162 -18.05 -4.51 20.07
C ASP A 162 -17.58 -4.45 18.61
N ILE A 163 -18.52 -4.35 17.65
CA ILE A 163 -18.20 -4.38 16.22
C ILE A 163 -17.74 -3.00 15.77
N VAL A 164 -16.51 -2.92 15.27
CA VAL A 164 -15.93 -1.73 14.67
C VAL A 164 -15.73 -1.95 13.16
N ASP A 165 -15.89 -0.88 12.36
CA ASP A 165 -15.71 -0.95 10.90
C ASP A 165 -14.23 -0.77 10.55
N PHE A 166 -13.63 -1.84 10.11
CA PHE A 166 -12.24 -1.88 9.65
C PHE A 166 -12.04 -2.92 8.56
N GLU A 167 -10.94 -2.80 7.82
CA GLU A 167 -10.42 -3.84 6.92
C GLU A 167 -8.94 -4.06 7.20
N PHE A 168 -8.48 -5.28 7.02
CA PHE A 168 -7.04 -5.54 6.99
C PHE A 168 -6.46 -5.02 5.67
N ALA A 169 -5.40 -4.25 5.76
CA ALA A 169 -4.75 -3.70 4.57
C ALA A 169 -4.03 -4.77 3.75
N HIS A 170 -3.66 -5.87 4.38
CA HIS A 170 -3.19 -7.11 3.77
C HIS A 170 -3.68 -8.31 4.59
N PHE A 171 -3.74 -9.49 3.96
CA PHE A 171 -4.27 -10.72 4.55
C PHE A 171 -3.60 -11.13 5.85
#